data_ae1ca7615b84093feb08810f11ab12cf
#
_entry.id   ae1ca7615b84093feb08810f11ab12cf
#
_cell.length_a   1.000
_cell.length_b   1.000
_cell.length_c   1.000
_cell.angle_alpha   90.00
_cell.angle_beta   90.00
_cell.angle_gamma   90.00
#
_symmetry.space_group_name_H-M   'P 1'
#
loop_
_entity.id
_entity.type
_entity.pdbx_description
1 polymer ?
#
loop_
_entity_poly.entity_id
_entity_poly.type
_entity_poly.pdbx_seq_one_letter_code
_entity_poly.pdbx_strand_id
1 'polypeptide(L)'
;MKYYVSYVLNRKNAKPHRFNHGFGNNNKEAYNSLDEIKKDILSMYHGYHTSCETARKVKMYIIKDTRGELVGFVNVEKINGKYFLTYE
;
A
#
# COMPACT_ATOMS: atom_id res chain seq x y z
N MET A 1 -10.47 14.52 -7.46
CA MET A 1 -10.15 13.22 -8.07
C MET A 1 -9.95 12.19 -6.96
N LYS A 2 -10.41 10.97 -7.18
CA LYS A 2 -10.24 9.91 -6.20
C LYS A 2 -9.25 8.86 -6.70
N TYR A 3 -8.59 8.21 -5.75
CA TYR A 3 -7.59 7.20 -6.04
C TYR A 3 -7.91 5.91 -5.30
N TYR A 4 -7.53 4.81 -5.90
CA TYR A 4 -7.72 3.47 -5.34
C TYR A 4 -6.38 2.77 -5.25
N VAL A 5 -6.18 2.04 -4.16
CA VAL A 5 -4.94 1.33 -3.91
C VAL A 5 -5.21 -0.16 -3.88
N SER A 6 -4.34 -0.92 -4.54
CA SER A 6 -4.32 -2.37 -4.45
C SER A 6 -2.96 -2.80 -3.92
N TYR A 7 -2.89 -3.95 -3.26
CA TYR A 7 -1.62 -4.51 -2.82
C TYR A 7 -1.39 -5.88 -3.46
N VAL A 8 -0.14 -6.20 -3.71
CA VAL A 8 0.28 -7.48 -4.27
C VAL A 8 1.19 -8.15 -3.26
N LEU A 9 0.87 -9.39 -2.90
CA LEU A 9 1.68 -10.14 -1.96
C LEU A 9 2.94 -10.67 -2.64
N ASN A 10 4.01 -10.81 -1.87
CA ASN A 10 5.29 -11.30 -2.38
C ASN A 10 5.27 -12.82 -2.47
N ARG A 11 4.55 -13.33 -3.46
CA ARG A 11 4.48 -14.76 -3.75
C ARG A 11 4.22 -14.97 -5.24
N LYS A 12 4.50 -16.18 -5.71
CA LYS A 12 4.30 -16.55 -7.12
C LYS A 12 2.83 -16.45 -7.49
N ASN A 13 2.54 -15.85 -8.65
CA ASN A 13 1.20 -15.70 -9.18
C ASN A 13 0.25 -14.91 -8.27
N ALA A 14 0.79 -13.99 -7.50
CA ALA A 14 -0.03 -13.14 -6.65
C ALA A 14 -0.88 -12.20 -7.48
N LYS A 15 -2.17 -12.08 -7.14
CA LYS A 15 -3.09 -11.15 -7.79
C LYS A 15 -3.28 -9.92 -6.92
N PRO A 16 -3.55 -8.74 -7.52
CA PRO A 16 -3.83 -7.55 -6.73
C PRO A 16 -5.09 -7.72 -5.87
N HIS A 17 -5.01 -7.24 -4.64
CA HIS A 17 -6.13 -7.17 -3.72
C HIS A 17 -6.41 -5.72 -3.37
N ARG A 18 -7.67 -5.36 -3.23
CA ARG A 18 -8.02 -4.00 -2.84
C ARG A 18 -7.46 -3.69 -1.46
N PHE A 19 -6.74 -2.58 -1.38
CA PHE A 19 -6.26 -2.07 -0.10
C PHE A 19 -7.37 -1.23 0.52
N ASN A 20 -7.82 -1.69 1.67
CA ASN A 20 -8.88 -1.02 2.41
C ASN A 20 -8.38 -0.83 3.83
N HIS A 21 -7.65 0.28 4.04
CA HIS A 21 -7.01 0.57 5.30
C HIS A 21 -7.85 1.55 6.12
N GLY A 22 -8.01 1.23 7.38
CA GLY A 22 -8.68 2.12 8.30
C GLY A 22 -8.40 1.72 9.73
N PHE A 23 -8.38 2.70 10.60
CA PHE A 23 -8.29 2.48 12.03
C PHE A 23 -9.69 2.64 12.63
N GLY A 24 -10.09 1.69 13.45
CA GLY A 24 -11.40 1.70 14.05
C GLY A 24 -12.51 1.55 13.01
N ASN A 25 -13.41 2.52 12.94
CA ASN A 25 -14.56 2.48 12.05
C ASN A 25 -14.35 3.19 10.71
N ASN A 26 -13.13 3.62 10.42
CA ASN A 26 -12.83 4.44 9.25
C ASN A 26 -12.09 3.65 8.17
N ASN A 27 -12.76 2.66 7.60
CA ASN A 27 -12.21 1.95 6.45
C ASN A 27 -12.32 2.82 5.22
N LYS A 28 -11.17 3.07 4.57
CA LYS A 28 -11.11 3.89 3.37
C LYS A 28 -10.94 3.01 2.14
N GLU A 29 -11.93 3.02 1.27
CA GLU A 29 -11.82 2.33 -0.02
C GLU A 29 -11.23 3.25 -1.08
N ALA A 30 -11.42 4.57 -0.92
CA ALA A 30 -10.94 5.56 -1.86
C ALA A 30 -10.22 6.68 -1.12
N TYR A 31 -9.25 7.28 -1.79
CA TYR A 31 -8.43 8.36 -1.25
C TYR A 31 -8.62 9.63 -2.08
N ASN A 32 -8.51 10.77 -1.43
CA ASN A 32 -8.68 12.07 -2.08
C ASN A 32 -7.36 12.65 -2.61
N SER A 33 -6.23 12.15 -2.14
CA SER A 33 -4.92 12.65 -2.58
C SER A 33 -3.85 11.58 -2.46
N LEU A 34 -2.75 11.78 -3.18
CA LEU A 34 -1.59 10.88 -3.10
C LEU A 34 -0.92 10.97 -1.74
N ASP A 35 -0.92 12.16 -1.12
CA ASP A 35 -0.34 12.34 0.22
C ASP A 35 -1.10 11.52 1.26
N GLU A 36 -2.41 11.44 1.14
CA GLU A 36 -3.24 10.63 2.02
C GLU A 36 -2.88 9.14 1.90
N ILE A 37 -2.66 8.67 0.67
CA ILE A 37 -2.24 7.29 0.40
C ILE A 37 -0.88 7.01 1.05
N LYS A 38 0.08 7.90 0.83
CA LYS A 38 1.42 7.75 1.40
C LYS A 38 1.37 7.70 2.92
N LYS A 39 0.55 8.54 3.53
CA LYS A 39 0.38 8.58 4.96
C LYS A 39 -0.18 7.27 5.51
N ASP A 40 -1.20 6.74 4.86
CA ASP A 40 -1.84 5.50 5.31
C ASP A 40 -0.92 4.30 5.15
N ILE A 41 -0.19 4.22 4.04
CA ILE A 41 0.76 3.14 3.83
C ILE A 41 1.89 3.23 4.86
N LEU A 42 2.47 4.41 5.05
CA LEU A 42 3.54 4.60 6.01
C LEU A 42 3.11 4.30 7.45
N SER A 43 1.84 4.51 7.76
CA SER A 43 1.34 4.23 9.11
C SER A 43 1.41 2.75 9.49
N MET A 44 1.48 1.86 8.51
CA MET A 44 1.63 0.44 8.75
C MET A 44 3.08 0.03 9.00
N TYR A 45 4.03 0.90 8.65
CA TYR A 45 5.46 0.64 8.81
C TYR A 45 6.02 1.67 9.78
N HIS A 46 6.36 1.24 10.99
CA HIS A 46 6.89 2.10 12.06
C HIS A 46 8.41 2.19 11.91
N GLY A 47 8.88 3.26 11.27
CA GLY A 47 10.25 3.32 10.83
C GLY A 47 10.46 2.28 9.73
N TYR A 48 11.31 1.29 9.98
CA TYR A 48 11.56 0.22 9.03
C TYR A 48 10.94 -1.12 9.46
N HIS A 49 10.03 -1.09 10.43
CA HIS A 49 9.42 -2.31 10.97
C HIS A 49 7.90 -2.24 10.85
N THR A 50 7.25 -3.38 10.83
CA THR A 50 5.80 -3.44 10.85
C THR A 50 5.32 -4.62 11.68
N SER A 51 4.27 -4.40 12.47
CA SER A 51 3.57 -5.46 13.19
C SER A 51 2.36 -5.98 12.39
N CYS A 52 1.99 -5.31 11.31
CA CYS A 52 0.88 -5.73 10.47
C CYS A 52 1.26 -6.97 9.66
N GLU A 53 0.55 -8.08 9.88
CA GLU A 53 0.86 -9.34 9.22
C GLU A 53 0.76 -9.24 7.70
N THR A 54 -0.28 -8.59 7.19
CA THR A 54 -0.45 -8.41 5.75
C THR A 54 0.66 -7.53 5.18
N ALA A 55 0.99 -6.43 5.85
CA ALA A 55 2.03 -5.52 5.38
C ALA A 55 3.40 -6.19 5.27
N ARG A 56 3.67 -7.17 6.13
CA ARG A 56 4.94 -7.92 6.06
C ARG A 56 5.07 -8.76 4.81
N LYS A 57 3.96 -9.09 4.17
CA LYS A 57 3.92 -9.97 3.00
C LYS A 57 3.74 -9.20 1.69
N VAL A 58 3.53 -7.90 1.74
CA VAL A 58 3.30 -7.09 0.55
C VAL A 58 4.58 -6.86 -0.22
N LYS A 59 4.51 -7.06 -1.53
CA LYS A 59 5.59 -6.75 -2.46
C LYS A 59 5.48 -5.32 -2.96
N MET A 60 4.26 -4.88 -3.29
CA MET A 60 4.04 -3.54 -3.83
C MET A 60 2.59 -3.12 -3.65
N TYR A 61 2.38 -1.81 -3.65
CA TYR A 61 1.06 -1.20 -3.73
C TYR A 61 0.92 -0.54 -5.09
N ILE A 62 -0.26 -0.66 -5.69
CA ILE A 62 -0.57 -0.10 -7.00
C ILE A 62 -1.62 0.98 -6.82
N ILE A 63 -1.38 2.17 -7.35
CA ILE A 63 -2.29 3.30 -7.24
C ILE A 63 -2.92 3.57 -8.59
N LYS A 64 -4.24 3.60 -8.63
CA LYS A 64 -5.01 3.88 -9.84
C LYS A 64 -6.04 4.99 -9.57
N ASP A 65 -6.45 5.68 -10.63
CA ASP A 65 -7.50 6.68 -10.54
C ASP A 65 -8.89 6.05 -10.74
N THR A 66 -9.93 6.89 -10.78
CA THR A 66 -11.31 6.43 -10.96
C THR A 66 -11.58 5.78 -12.30
N ARG A 67 -10.73 6.04 -13.29
CA ARG A 67 -10.84 5.44 -14.63
C ARG A 67 -10.08 4.14 -14.74
N GLY A 68 -9.42 3.72 -13.66
CA GLY A 68 -8.58 2.53 -13.67
C GLY A 68 -7.21 2.74 -14.27
N GLU A 69 -6.84 3.98 -14.56
CA GLU A 69 -5.51 4.29 -15.09
C GLU A 69 -4.47 4.28 -13.98
N LEU A 70 -3.30 3.75 -14.30
CA LEU A 70 -2.19 3.67 -13.38
C LEU A 70 -1.67 5.07 -13.05
N VAL A 71 -1.56 5.36 -11.76
CA VAL A 71 -1.01 6.61 -11.25
C VAL A 71 0.41 6.41 -10.73
N GLY A 72 0.66 5.30 -10.03
CA GLY A 72 1.98 5.03 -9.50
C GLY A 72 2.04 3.74 -8.70
N PHE A 73 3.22 3.48 -8.17
CA PHE A 73 3.50 2.30 -7.36
C PHE A 73 4.22 2.69 -6.07
N VAL A 74 4.03 1.86 -5.06
CA VAL A 74 4.89 1.89 -3.87
C VAL A 74 5.51 0.50 -3.76
N ASN A 75 6.81 0.41 -3.97
CA ASN A 75 7.54 -0.84 -3.87
C ASN A 75 8.00 -1.07 -2.43
N VAL A 76 7.85 -2.29 -1.96
CA VAL A 76 8.26 -2.67 -0.61
C VAL A 76 9.43 -3.65 -0.72
N GLU A 77 10.57 -3.29 -0.15
CA GLU A 77 11.73 -4.16 -0.09
C GLU A 77 12.09 -4.46 1.35
N LYS A 78 12.49 -5.70 1.60
CA LYS A 78 12.97 -6.10 2.91
C LYS A 78 14.47 -6.35 2.82
N ILE A 79 15.25 -5.53 3.49
CA ILE A 79 16.72 -5.60 3.49
C ILE A 79 17.19 -5.71 4.94
N ASN A 80 17.88 -6.79 5.27
CA ASN A 80 18.38 -7.07 6.63
C ASN A 80 17.29 -6.95 7.69
N GLY A 81 16.09 -7.44 7.37
CA GLY A 81 14.97 -7.42 8.30
C GLY A 81 14.22 -6.10 8.38
N LYS A 82 14.63 -5.11 7.59
CA LYS A 82 14.00 -3.79 7.57
C LYS A 82 13.24 -3.57 6.27
N TYR A 83 12.09 -2.89 6.36
CA TYR A 83 11.25 -2.60 5.21
C TYR A 83 11.53 -1.20 4.68
N PHE A 84 11.73 -1.11 3.37
CA PHE A 84 11.97 0.14 2.67
C PHE A 84 10.87 0.36 1.63
N LEU A 85 10.29 1.54 1.62
CA LEU A 85 9.23 1.92 0.68
C LEU A 85 9.80 2.87 -0.36
N THR A 86 9.60 2.54 -1.64
CA THR A 86 10.04 3.37 -2.75
C THR A 86 8.83 3.74 -3.59
N TYR A 87 8.63 5.04 -3.80
CA TYR A 87 7.53 5.57 -4.59
C TYR A 87 7.97 5.80 -6.04
N GLU A 88 7.15 5.32 -6.97
CA GLU A 88 7.40 5.47 -8.40
C GLU A 88 6.20 6.02 -9.13
#